data_da582018b6d78d1b97e0c8ce1c2d059c
#
_entry.id   da582018b6d78d1b97e0c8ce1c2d059c
#
_cell.length_a   1.000
_cell.length_b   1.000
_cell.length_c   1.000
_cell.angle_alpha   90.00
_cell.angle_beta   90.00
_cell.angle_gamma   90.00
#
_symmetry.space_group_name_H-M   'P 1'
#
loop_
_entity.id
_entity.type
_entity.pdbx_description
1 polymer ?
#
loop_
_entity_poly.entity_id
_entity_poly.type
_entity_poly.pdbx_seq_one_letter_code
_entity_poly.pdbx_strand_id
1 'polypeptide(L)'
;MLIHEFGIRVDSLELLEDILNGSYRPENSADKAVYEEMNRWLECFEKPRIDYVYYGSEFCNKRFPAAQEWREMVSFCAEQNKVLVMVIPQADDETGEKVLNIISEFYSKYQLENFEILVNDFGILEKVNKIPYLKH
;
A
#
# COMPACT_ATOMS: atom_id res chain seq x y z
N MET A 1 -26.66 -7.85 -1.11
CA MET A 1 -25.57 -7.87 -0.11
C MET A 1 -24.58 -6.80 -0.50
N LEU A 2 -24.46 -5.75 0.29
CA LEU A 2 -23.44 -4.72 0.07
C LEU A 2 -22.10 -5.31 0.54
N ILE A 3 -21.17 -5.48 -0.41
CA ILE A 3 -19.80 -5.84 -0.09
C ILE A 3 -19.10 -4.53 0.26
N HIS A 4 -18.62 -4.40 1.49
CA HIS A 4 -17.85 -3.26 1.92
C HIS A 4 -16.37 -3.62 1.83
N GLU A 5 -15.66 -2.93 0.94
CA GLU A 5 -14.21 -3.03 0.79
C GLU A 5 -13.54 -1.93 1.63
N PHE A 6 -12.56 -2.30 2.42
CA PHE A 6 -11.82 -1.37 3.27
C PHE A 6 -10.35 -1.32 2.86
N GLY A 7 -9.79 -0.13 2.88
CA GLY A 7 -8.37 0.09 2.71
C GLY A 7 -7.72 0.54 4.02
N ILE A 8 -6.51 0.04 4.28
CA ILE A 8 -5.68 0.49 5.39
C ILE A 8 -4.36 1.02 4.89
N ARG A 9 -3.90 2.13 5.47
CA ARG A 9 -2.56 2.64 5.25
C ARG A 9 -1.63 2.13 6.35
N VAL A 10 -0.48 1.63 5.94
CA VAL A 10 0.56 1.14 6.83
C VAL A 10 1.93 1.68 6.43
N ASP A 11 2.81 1.82 7.40
CA ASP A 11 4.19 2.28 7.19
C ASP A 11 5.21 1.12 7.18
N SER A 12 4.78 -0.09 7.55
CA SER A 12 5.61 -1.29 7.53
C SER A 12 4.79 -2.56 7.38
N LEU A 13 5.44 -3.64 6.95
CA LEU A 13 4.83 -4.96 6.92
C LEU A 13 4.49 -5.46 8.33
N GLU A 14 5.36 -5.25 9.29
CA GLU A 14 5.15 -5.62 10.69
C GLU A 14 3.86 -5.01 11.25
N LEU A 15 3.65 -3.71 11.00
CA LEU A 15 2.41 -3.04 11.40
C LEU A 15 1.17 -3.68 10.77
N LEU A 16 1.24 -4.03 9.48
CA LEU A 16 0.15 -4.69 8.77
C LEU A 16 -0.16 -6.06 9.37
N GLU A 17 0.86 -6.87 9.60
CA GLU A 17 0.72 -8.20 10.23
C GLU A 17 0.10 -8.10 11.62
N ASP A 18 0.57 -7.17 12.44
CA ASP A 18 0.03 -6.95 13.79
C ASP A 18 -1.44 -6.54 13.78
N ILE A 19 -1.84 -5.67 12.86
CA ILE A 19 -3.24 -5.27 12.72
C ILE A 19 -4.10 -6.45 12.28
N LEU A 20 -3.67 -7.19 11.26
CA LEU A 20 -4.42 -8.33 10.73
C LEU A 20 -4.55 -9.48 11.72
N ASN A 21 -3.54 -9.68 12.56
CA ASN A 21 -3.52 -10.72 13.60
C ASN A 21 -4.16 -10.26 14.92
N GLY A 22 -4.55 -8.99 15.05
CA GLY A 22 -5.10 -8.41 16.27
C GLY A 22 -4.07 -8.26 17.40
N SER A 23 -2.77 -8.31 17.09
CA SER A 23 -1.67 -8.15 18.04
C SER A 23 -1.20 -6.70 18.19
N TYR A 24 -1.66 -5.81 17.33
CA TYR A 24 -1.26 -4.41 17.37
C TYR A 24 -1.54 -3.76 18.73
N ARG A 25 -0.54 -3.08 19.27
CA ARG A 25 -0.61 -2.33 20.52
C ARG A 25 -0.14 -0.89 20.30
N PRO A 26 -1.05 0.08 20.28
CA PRO A 26 -0.71 1.48 20.08
C PRO A 26 0.26 1.99 21.16
N GLU A 27 1.30 2.69 20.74
CA GLU A 27 2.34 3.21 21.65
C GLU A 27 1.92 4.48 22.38
N ASN A 28 1.01 5.25 21.79
CA ASN A 28 0.57 6.53 22.34
C ASN A 28 -0.96 6.68 22.32
N SER A 29 -1.46 7.70 22.99
CA SER A 29 -2.90 7.94 23.13
C SER A 29 -3.59 8.31 21.81
N ALA A 30 -2.89 8.95 20.88
CA ALA A 30 -3.47 9.34 19.59
C ALA A 30 -3.65 8.10 18.71
N ASP A 31 -2.64 7.25 18.59
CA ASP A 31 -2.70 5.99 17.84
C ASP A 31 -3.74 5.05 18.44
N LYS A 32 -3.83 5.02 19.78
CA LYS A 32 -4.87 4.24 20.47
C LYS A 32 -6.27 4.70 20.07
N ALA A 33 -6.52 6.00 20.07
CA ALA A 33 -7.82 6.55 19.70
C ALA A 33 -8.19 6.22 18.24
N VAL A 34 -7.23 6.34 17.31
CA VAL A 34 -7.43 5.97 15.90
C VAL A 34 -7.72 4.49 15.77
N TYR A 35 -6.97 3.62 16.44
CA TYR A 35 -7.15 2.18 16.37
C TYR A 35 -8.49 1.72 16.97
N GLU A 36 -8.90 2.30 18.11
CA GLU A 36 -10.19 2.02 18.72
C GLU A 36 -11.35 2.47 17.82
N GLU A 37 -11.22 3.62 17.16
CA GLU A 37 -12.23 4.11 16.22
C GLU A 37 -12.31 3.23 14.98
N MET A 38 -11.17 2.81 14.43
CA MET A 38 -11.12 1.86 13.31
C MET A 38 -11.84 0.56 13.64
N ASN A 39 -11.56 -0.04 14.81
CA ASN A 39 -12.22 -1.26 15.24
C ASN A 39 -13.73 -1.07 15.41
N ARG A 40 -14.14 0.05 15.99
CA ARG A 40 -15.56 0.41 16.16
C ARG A 40 -16.28 0.52 14.81
N TRP A 41 -15.61 1.09 13.81
CA TRP A 41 -16.12 1.15 12.45
C TRP A 41 -16.26 -0.25 11.84
N LEU A 42 -15.24 -1.09 11.97
CA LEU A 42 -15.26 -2.46 11.45
C LEU A 42 -16.36 -3.29 12.07
N GLU A 43 -16.65 -3.13 13.37
CA GLU A 43 -17.75 -3.81 14.08
C GLU A 43 -19.14 -3.44 13.55
N CYS A 44 -19.31 -2.30 12.88
CA CYS A 44 -20.58 -1.90 12.28
C CYS A 44 -20.95 -2.70 11.03
N PHE A 45 -20.06 -3.53 10.51
CA PHE A 45 -20.27 -4.30 9.29
C PHE A 45 -20.30 -5.80 9.58
N GLU A 46 -21.19 -6.53 8.94
CA GLU A 46 -21.38 -7.96 9.18
C GLU A 46 -20.14 -8.82 8.89
N LYS A 47 -19.29 -8.39 7.96
CA LYS A 47 -18.05 -9.09 7.59
C LYS A 47 -17.01 -8.06 7.14
N PRO A 48 -16.44 -7.32 8.09
CA PRO A 48 -15.40 -6.34 7.74
C PRO A 48 -14.18 -7.08 7.19
N ARG A 49 -13.70 -6.62 6.04
CA ARG A 49 -12.51 -7.18 5.40
C ARG A 49 -11.64 -6.06 4.89
N ILE A 50 -10.37 -6.08 5.30
CA ILE A 50 -9.34 -5.20 4.73
C ILE A 50 -8.91 -5.81 3.40
N ASP A 51 -9.27 -5.17 2.31
CA ASP A 51 -8.99 -5.61 0.95
C ASP A 51 -7.82 -4.86 0.33
N TYR A 52 -7.66 -3.58 0.67
CA TYR A 52 -6.66 -2.68 0.13
C TYR A 52 -5.61 -2.33 1.18
N VAL A 53 -4.35 -2.39 0.79
CA VAL A 53 -3.20 -1.99 1.61
C VAL A 53 -2.49 -0.84 0.90
N TYR A 54 -2.54 0.35 1.50
CA TYR A 54 -1.82 1.53 1.01
C TYR A 54 -0.44 1.56 1.67
N TYR A 55 0.59 1.45 0.85
CA TYR A 55 1.98 1.43 1.31
C TYR A 55 2.85 2.37 0.49
N GLY A 56 3.78 3.04 1.13
CA GLY A 56 4.66 4.03 0.53
C GLY A 56 4.61 5.36 1.24
N SER A 57 4.85 6.46 0.52
CA SER A 57 4.87 7.81 1.10
C SER A 57 4.13 8.79 0.20
N GLU A 58 3.28 9.63 0.78
CA GLU A 58 2.54 10.65 0.04
C GLU A 58 3.35 11.92 -0.19
N PHE A 59 4.20 12.31 0.78
CA PHE A 59 4.80 13.64 0.81
C PHE A 59 6.32 13.64 0.92
N CYS A 60 6.95 12.52 1.23
CA CYS A 60 8.38 12.48 1.54
C CYS A 60 9.10 11.38 0.75
N ASN A 61 9.91 11.78 -0.25
CA ASN A 61 10.72 10.85 -1.01
C ASN A 61 11.78 10.11 -0.16
N LYS A 62 12.26 10.74 0.93
CA LYS A 62 13.22 10.12 1.85
C LYS A 62 12.64 8.97 2.68
N ARG A 63 11.31 8.89 2.77
CA ARG A 63 10.57 7.80 3.44
C ARG A 63 10.02 6.78 2.46
N PHE A 64 10.38 6.90 1.19
CA PHE A 64 9.97 5.89 0.21
C PHE A 64 10.70 4.57 0.52
N PRO A 65 9.95 3.47 0.69
CA PRO A 65 10.54 2.19 1.12
C PRO A 65 11.61 1.67 0.17
N ALA A 66 12.57 0.92 0.70
CA ALA A 66 13.57 0.27 -0.11
C ALA A 66 12.97 -0.86 -0.97
N ALA A 67 13.66 -1.25 -2.03
CA ALA A 67 13.18 -2.28 -2.95
C ALA A 67 12.88 -3.62 -2.25
N GLN A 68 13.64 -3.98 -1.23
CA GLN A 68 13.43 -5.21 -0.46
C GLN A 68 12.15 -5.14 0.37
N GLU A 69 11.87 -4.03 1.02
CA GLU A 69 10.62 -3.82 1.77
C GLU A 69 9.40 -3.90 0.84
N TRP A 70 9.51 -3.35 -0.37
CA TRP A 70 8.48 -3.50 -1.40
C TRP A 70 8.24 -4.96 -1.81
N ARG A 71 9.30 -5.74 -2.00
CA ARG A 71 9.18 -7.17 -2.35
C ARG A 71 8.47 -7.97 -1.28
N GLU A 72 8.80 -7.72 -0.02
CA GLU A 72 8.16 -8.36 1.13
C GLU A 72 6.68 -8.00 1.24
N MET A 73 6.35 -6.71 1.08
CA MET A 73 4.97 -6.25 1.11
C MET A 73 4.13 -6.82 -0.05
N VAL A 74 4.69 -6.85 -1.27
CA VAL A 74 4.02 -7.44 -2.43
C VAL A 74 3.75 -8.92 -2.24
N SER A 75 4.74 -9.68 -1.77
CA SER A 75 4.59 -11.12 -1.52
C SER A 75 3.51 -11.39 -0.48
N PHE A 76 3.54 -10.64 0.61
CA PHE A 76 2.53 -10.76 1.67
C PHE A 76 1.12 -10.44 1.15
N CYS A 77 0.94 -9.33 0.45
CA CYS A 77 -0.37 -8.96 -0.09
C CYS A 77 -0.89 -9.99 -1.09
N ALA A 78 -0.01 -10.54 -1.94
CA ALA A 78 -0.38 -11.60 -2.88
C ALA A 78 -0.84 -12.88 -2.15
N GLU A 79 -0.10 -13.32 -1.15
CA GLU A 79 -0.44 -14.50 -0.32
C GLU A 79 -1.77 -14.31 0.44
N GLN A 80 -2.03 -13.09 0.92
CA GLN A 80 -3.23 -12.76 1.65
C GLN A 80 -4.41 -12.31 0.75
N ASN A 81 -4.24 -12.38 -0.57
CA ASN A 81 -5.23 -11.95 -1.56
C ASN A 81 -5.73 -10.52 -1.34
N LYS A 82 -4.79 -9.59 -1.10
CA LYS A 82 -5.06 -8.16 -0.90
C LYS A 82 -4.56 -7.35 -2.07
N VAL A 83 -5.25 -6.26 -2.36
CA VAL A 83 -4.80 -5.26 -3.33
C VAL A 83 -3.75 -4.38 -2.68
N LEU A 84 -2.53 -4.36 -3.23
CA LEU A 84 -1.51 -3.42 -2.80
C LEU A 84 -1.62 -2.13 -3.62
N VAL A 85 -1.77 -1.01 -2.94
CA VAL A 85 -1.73 0.32 -3.53
C VAL A 85 -0.39 0.96 -3.21
N MET A 86 0.47 1.10 -4.22
CA MET A 86 1.75 1.80 -4.12
C MET A 86 1.50 3.30 -4.08
N VAL A 87 1.83 3.95 -2.97
CA VAL A 87 1.71 5.39 -2.81
C VAL A 87 3.04 6.06 -3.15
N ILE A 88 3.05 6.82 -4.24
CA ILE A 88 4.26 7.46 -4.77
C ILE A 88 4.23 8.95 -4.41
N PRO A 89 5.26 9.46 -3.69
CA PRO A 89 5.37 10.87 -3.34
C PRO A 89 5.73 11.72 -4.56
N GLN A 90 5.74 13.03 -4.34
CA GLN A 90 6.50 13.90 -5.22
C GLN A 90 7.98 13.50 -5.15
N ALA A 91 8.56 13.13 -6.26
CA ALA A 91 9.85 12.46 -6.32
C ALA A 91 10.89 13.27 -7.09
N ASP A 92 12.12 13.28 -6.58
CA ASP A 92 13.30 13.66 -7.37
C ASP A 92 13.61 12.58 -8.44
N ASP A 93 14.55 12.88 -9.33
CA ASP A 93 14.89 11.97 -10.43
C ASP A 93 15.39 10.61 -9.92
N GLU A 94 16.15 10.57 -8.84
CA GLU A 94 16.68 9.34 -8.25
C GLU A 94 15.54 8.46 -7.68
N THR A 95 14.65 9.05 -6.93
CA THR A 95 13.47 8.34 -6.39
C THR A 95 12.54 7.90 -7.53
N GLY A 96 12.38 8.75 -8.54
CA GLY A 96 11.57 8.42 -9.72
C GLY A 96 12.11 7.20 -10.46
N GLU A 97 13.42 7.08 -10.66
CA GLU A 97 14.03 5.88 -11.27
C GLU A 97 13.86 4.63 -10.40
N LYS A 98 14.02 4.74 -9.09
CA LYS A 98 13.76 3.62 -8.15
C LYS A 98 12.32 3.14 -8.25
N VAL A 99 11.35 4.04 -8.27
CA VAL A 99 9.93 3.73 -8.43
C VAL A 99 9.68 2.96 -9.72
N LEU A 100 10.18 3.46 -10.85
CA LEU A 100 9.98 2.83 -12.15
C LEU A 100 10.61 1.44 -12.22
N ASN A 101 11.78 1.25 -11.61
CA ASN A 101 12.44 -0.05 -11.55
C ASN A 101 11.63 -1.05 -10.71
N ILE A 102 11.10 -0.62 -9.57
CA ILE A 102 10.23 -1.45 -8.71
C ILE A 102 8.95 -1.84 -9.45
N ILE A 103 8.29 -0.88 -10.09
CA ILE A 103 7.07 -1.14 -10.89
C ILE A 103 7.36 -2.15 -11.99
N SER A 104 8.44 -1.96 -12.74
CA SER A 104 8.83 -2.85 -13.84
C SER A 104 9.14 -4.26 -13.34
N GLU A 105 9.82 -4.39 -12.20
CA GLU A 105 10.08 -5.68 -11.56
C GLU A 105 8.78 -6.38 -11.17
N PHE A 106 7.85 -5.66 -10.59
CA PHE A 106 6.59 -6.23 -10.13
C PHE A 106 5.71 -6.69 -11.28
N TYR A 107 5.63 -5.93 -12.35
CA TYR A 107 4.90 -6.35 -13.56
C TYR A 107 5.50 -7.58 -14.23
N SER A 108 6.81 -7.75 -14.18
CA SER A 108 7.47 -8.88 -14.80
C SER A 108 7.38 -10.18 -13.99
N LYS A 109 7.36 -10.09 -12.66
CA LYS A 109 7.38 -11.25 -11.74
C LYS A 109 6.02 -11.66 -11.23
N TYR A 110 5.20 -10.67 -10.92
CA TYR A 110 3.90 -10.89 -10.30
C TYR A 110 2.87 -10.49 -11.32
N GLN A 111 2.07 -11.41 -11.83
CA GLN A 111 0.92 -11.06 -12.67
C GLN A 111 -0.07 -10.27 -11.83
N LEU A 112 0.16 -8.96 -11.74
CA LEU A 112 -0.45 -8.10 -10.74
C LEU A 112 -1.87 -7.68 -11.14
N GLU A 113 -2.80 -8.62 -11.04
CA GLU A 113 -4.22 -8.27 -11.06
C GLU A 113 -4.63 -7.44 -9.82
N ASN A 114 -3.80 -7.49 -8.77
CA ASN A 114 -4.09 -6.90 -7.45
C ASN A 114 -3.09 -5.81 -7.04
N PHE A 115 -2.61 -5.01 -7.99
CA PHE A 115 -1.68 -3.91 -7.72
C PHE A 115 -2.16 -2.62 -8.35
N GLU A 116 -2.25 -1.58 -7.55
CA GLU A 116 -2.63 -0.24 -7.97
C GLU A 116 -1.53 0.77 -7.64
N ILE A 117 -1.51 1.88 -8.35
CA ILE A 117 -0.52 2.94 -8.16
C ILE A 117 -1.25 4.25 -7.93
N LEU A 118 -0.98 4.88 -6.79
CA LEU A 118 -1.42 6.23 -6.46
C LEU A 118 -0.26 7.20 -6.65
N VAL A 119 -0.34 8.08 -7.64
CA VAL A 119 0.73 9.00 -8.03
C VAL A 119 0.38 10.43 -7.66
N ASN A 120 1.24 11.08 -6.89
CA ASN A 120 1.13 12.49 -6.52
C ASN A 120 2.09 13.40 -7.32
N ASP A 121 2.72 12.89 -8.37
CA ASP A 121 3.70 13.60 -9.19
C ASP A 121 3.40 13.44 -10.69
N PHE A 122 3.20 14.55 -11.39
CA PHE A 122 2.88 14.52 -12.83
C PHE A 122 4.01 13.96 -13.69
N GLY A 123 5.27 14.18 -13.31
CA GLY A 123 6.43 13.64 -14.03
C GLY A 123 6.51 12.12 -13.92
N ILE A 124 6.23 11.58 -12.74
CA ILE A 124 6.12 10.13 -12.53
C ILE A 124 4.91 9.58 -13.27
N LEU A 125 3.77 10.25 -13.21
CA LEU A 125 2.57 9.83 -13.93
C LEU A 125 2.82 9.72 -15.44
N GLU A 126 3.51 10.70 -16.03
CA GLU A 126 3.88 10.66 -17.44
C GLU A 126 4.78 9.45 -17.78
N LYS A 127 5.75 9.15 -16.91
CA LYS A 127 6.66 8.00 -17.09
C LYS A 127 5.93 6.68 -16.92
N VAL A 128 5.08 6.57 -15.90
CA VAL A 128 4.26 5.37 -15.64
C VAL A 128 3.30 5.09 -16.79
N ASN A 129 2.66 6.10 -17.35
CA ASN A 129 1.78 5.97 -18.51
C ASN A 129 2.48 5.46 -19.79
N LYS A 130 3.79 5.53 -19.86
CA LYS A 130 4.57 4.98 -20.96
C LYS A 130 4.92 3.49 -20.79
N ILE A 131 4.62 2.91 -19.63
CA ILE A 131 4.84 1.49 -19.37
C ILE A 131 3.72 0.69 -20.07
N PRO A 132 4.06 -0.16 -21.08
CA PRO A 132 3.05 -0.72 -21.99
C PRO A 132 2.12 -1.76 -21.37
N TYR A 133 2.34 -2.16 -20.13
CA TYR A 133 1.57 -3.20 -19.44
C TYR A 133 0.60 -2.65 -18.39
N LEU A 134 0.65 -1.34 -18.11
CA LEU A 134 -0.30 -0.70 -17.22
C LEU A 134 -1.62 -0.50 -17.97
N LYS A 135 -2.63 -1.25 -17.57
CA LYS A 135 -4.01 -0.97 -18.02
C LYS A 135 -4.55 0.22 -17.20
N HIS A 136 -5.04 1.22 -17.87
CA HIS A 136 -5.68 2.40 -17.28
C HIS A 136 -7.14 2.10 -16.97
#